data_59e89b228c9e4e8f30a5cc4b806b1eac
#
_entry.id   59e89b228c9e4e8f30a5cc4b806b1eac
#
_cell.length_a   1.000
_cell.length_b   1.000
_cell.length_c   1.000
_cell.angle_alpha   90.00
_cell.angle_beta   90.00
_cell.angle_gamma   90.00
#
_symmetry.space_group_name_H-M   'P 1'
#
loop_
_entity.id
_entity.type
_entity.pdbx_description
1 polymer ?
#
loop_
_entity_poly.entity_id
_entity_poly.type
_entity_poly.pdbx_seq_one_letter_code
_entity_poly.pdbx_strand_id
1 'polypeptide(L)'
;MKVVKKVLGENINNEIIQFLRTHGGIGIPFNHKKYKIIKASKKQNDTIDLGYVGEVDKILTKELKLSLKKDLIPVIAPIGQDRKKQFLNINADVVAGEVAQAL
;
A
#
# COMPACT_ATOMS: atom_id res chain seq x y z
N MET A 1 11.86 -9.47 -2.21
CA MET A 1 10.98 -8.28 -2.05
C MET A 1 11.21 -7.19 -3.09
N LYS A 2 12.44 -7.05 -3.56
CA LYS A 2 12.80 -6.00 -4.52
C LYS A 2 11.93 -5.99 -5.79
N VAL A 3 11.68 -7.17 -6.38
CA VAL A 3 10.84 -7.31 -7.58
C VAL A 3 9.40 -6.91 -7.27
N VAL A 4 8.86 -7.34 -6.12
CA VAL A 4 7.49 -7.03 -5.71
C VAL A 4 7.31 -5.51 -5.53
N LYS A 5 8.26 -4.83 -4.88
CA LYS A 5 8.19 -3.38 -4.71
C LYS A 5 8.17 -2.66 -6.06
N LYS A 6 9.00 -3.07 -6.99
CA LYS A 6 9.04 -2.45 -8.31
C LYS A 6 7.75 -2.66 -9.09
N VAL A 7 7.23 -3.88 -9.09
CA VAL A 7 6.00 -4.21 -9.83
C VAL A 7 4.78 -3.56 -9.20
N LEU A 8 4.51 -3.81 -7.91
CA LEU A 8 3.31 -3.30 -7.24
C LEU A 8 3.45 -1.84 -6.83
N GLY A 9 4.62 -1.45 -6.33
CA GLY A 9 4.83 -0.10 -5.80
C GLY A 9 5.15 0.94 -6.85
N GLU A 10 5.74 0.56 -7.97
CA GLU A 10 6.13 1.50 -9.01
C GLU A 10 5.37 1.28 -10.31
N ASN A 11 5.49 0.09 -10.92
CA ASN A 11 4.96 -0.13 -12.27
C ASN A 11 3.43 -0.10 -12.29
N ILE A 12 2.77 -0.92 -11.48
CA ILE A 12 1.30 -0.99 -11.47
C ILE A 12 0.73 0.32 -10.90
N ASN A 13 1.33 0.85 -9.85
CA ASN A 13 0.90 2.10 -9.24
C ASN A 13 0.92 3.23 -10.28
N ASN A 14 2.02 3.35 -11.04
CA ASN A 14 2.15 4.36 -12.09
C ASN A 14 1.18 4.14 -13.25
N GLU A 15 0.96 2.90 -13.65
CA GLU A 15 -0.01 2.58 -14.71
C GLU A 15 -1.42 3.00 -14.34
N ILE A 16 -1.83 2.74 -13.11
CA ILE A 16 -3.14 3.15 -12.62
C ILE A 16 -3.26 4.68 -12.60
N ILE A 17 -2.23 5.37 -12.14
CA ILE A 17 -2.21 6.84 -12.09
C ILE A 17 -2.33 7.43 -13.50
N GLN A 18 -1.61 6.87 -14.47
CA GLN A 18 -1.70 7.30 -15.87
C GLN A 18 -3.11 7.07 -16.43
N PHE A 19 -3.69 5.91 -16.15
CA PHE A 19 -5.04 5.58 -16.57
C PHE A 19 -6.06 6.57 -15.99
N LEU A 20 -5.95 6.89 -14.72
CA LEU A 20 -6.82 7.87 -14.07
C LEU A 20 -6.70 9.24 -14.74
N ARG A 21 -5.47 9.66 -15.05
CA ARG A 21 -5.24 10.95 -15.71
C ARG A 21 -5.94 11.05 -17.04
N THR A 22 -5.93 10.00 -17.86
CA THR A 22 -6.60 10.00 -19.16
C THR A 22 -8.12 10.09 -19.03
N HIS A 23 -8.66 9.80 -17.84
CA HIS A 23 -10.11 9.87 -17.56
C HIS A 23 -10.48 11.05 -16.65
N GLY A 24 -9.59 12.02 -16.51
CA GLY A 24 -9.85 13.25 -15.77
C GLY A 24 -9.61 13.17 -14.26
N GLY A 25 -9.08 12.05 -13.76
CA GLY A 25 -8.74 11.89 -12.34
C GLY A 25 -7.28 12.22 -12.05
N ILE A 26 -7.01 12.61 -10.81
CA ILE A 26 -5.63 12.87 -10.36
C ILE A 26 -5.29 11.83 -9.30
N GLY A 27 -4.45 10.86 -9.67
CA GLY A 27 -4.00 9.81 -8.77
C GLY A 27 -2.76 10.22 -7.99
N ILE A 28 -2.71 9.83 -6.73
CA ILE A 28 -1.56 10.07 -5.85
C ILE A 28 -1.02 8.71 -5.41
N PRO A 29 0.28 8.44 -5.61
CA PRO A 29 0.84 7.15 -5.23
C PRO A 29 1.04 7.04 -3.72
N PHE A 30 0.58 5.92 -3.16
CA PHE A 30 0.85 5.53 -1.79
C PHE A 30 1.57 4.18 -1.86
N ASN A 31 2.88 4.19 -1.72
CA ASN A 31 3.71 3.00 -1.92
C ASN A 31 4.92 3.01 -1.00
N HIS A 32 5.88 2.14 -1.26
CA HIS A 32 7.09 2.01 -0.44
C HIS A 32 8.05 3.21 -0.54
N LYS A 33 7.88 4.07 -1.53
CA LYS A 33 8.71 5.27 -1.70
C LYS A 33 8.04 6.52 -1.18
N LYS A 34 6.71 6.61 -1.33
CA LYS A 34 5.97 7.82 -1.00
C LYS A 34 4.71 7.46 -0.24
N TYR A 35 4.49 8.12 0.92
CA TYR A 35 3.33 7.89 1.77
C TYR A 35 3.21 6.44 2.22
N LYS A 36 4.16 6.00 3.05
CA LYS A 36 4.20 4.66 3.62
C LYS A 36 3.18 4.57 4.74
N ILE A 37 1.94 4.26 4.42
CA ILE A 37 0.83 4.32 5.35
C ILE A 37 0.48 3.01 6.02
N ILE A 38 1.04 1.89 5.55
CA ILE A 38 0.70 0.56 6.08
C ILE A 38 1.78 0.11 7.04
N LYS A 39 1.46 0.10 8.33
CA LYS A 39 2.31 -0.54 9.33
C LYS A 39 1.94 -2.00 9.43
N ALA A 40 2.93 -2.87 9.34
CA ALA A 40 2.72 -4.29 9.21
C ALA A 40 3.68 -5.09 10.07
N SER A 41 3.36 -6.35 10.26
CA SER A 41 4.25 -7.33 10.87
C SER A 41 4.29 -8.57 9.99
N LYS A 42 5.39 -9.31 10.07
CA LYS A 42 5.58 -10.51 9.28
C LYS A 42 4.52 -11.53 9.65
N LYS A 43 3.83 -12.06 8.63
CA LYS A 43 2.85 -13.12 8.85
C LYS A 43 3.58 -14.38 9.26
N GLN A 44 3.17 -14.94 10.40
CA GLN A 44 3.78 -16.14 10.92
C GLN A 44 2.94 -17.36 10.59
N ASN A 45 3.64 -18.43 10.26
CA ASN A 45 3.03 -19.73 10.07
C ASN A 45 3.97 -20.74 10.73
N ASP A 46 3.44 -21.58 11.61
CA ASP A 46 4.25 -22.51 12.39
C ASP A 46 4.96 -23.56 11.54
N THR A 47 4.48 -23.81 10.33
CA THR A 47 5.01 -24.87 9.47
C THR A 47 5.75 -24.36 8.23
N ILE A 48 5.52 -23.10 7.82
CA ILE A 48 6.08 -22.56 6.58
C ILE A 48 6.57 -21.14 6.81
N ASP A 49 7.80 -20.87 6.38
CA ASP A 49 8.31 -19.52 6.34
C ASP A 49 7.74 -18.83 5.10
N LEU A 50 6.89 -17.82 5.30
CA LEU A 50 6.26 -17.07 4.23
C LEU A 50 7.12 -15.91 3.72
N GLY A 51 8.35 -15.78 4.20
CA GLY A 51 9.29 -14.76 3.76
C GLY A 51 8.81 -13.35 4.05
N TYR A 52 8.59 -12.57 2.99
CA TYR A 52 8.23 -11.16 3.10
C TYR A 52 6.72 -10.89 3.07
N VAL A 53 5.91 -11.88 3.39
CA VAL A 53 4.46 -11.72 3.52
C VAL A 53 4.13 -11.16 4.89
N GLY A 54 3.27 -10.16 4.93
CA GLY A 54 2.93 -9.47 6.16
C GLY A 54 1.44 -9.38 6.43
N GLU A 55 1.12 -8.96 7.64
CA GLU A 55 -0.24 -8.64 8.10
C GLU A 55 -0.31 -7.17 8.45
N VAL A 56 -1.46 -6.55 8.23
CA VAL A 56 -1.66 -5.14 8.56
C VAL A 56 -1.82 -4.98 10.07
N ASP A 57 -1.00 -4.14 10.67
CA ASP A 57 -1.12 -3.76 12.07
C ASP A 57 -1.90 -2.45 12.22
N LYS A 58 -1.63 -1.50 11.32
CA LYS A 58 -2.26 -0.18 11.40
C LYS A 58 -2.17 0.53 10.05
N ILE A 59 -3.20 1.29 9.72
CA ILE A 59 -3.21 2.21 8.57
C ILE A 59 -3.08 3.64 9.10
N LEU A 60 -2.11 4.38 8.58
CA LEU A 60 -1.93 5.79 8.90
C LEU A 60 -2.80 6.61 7.95
N THR A 61 -3.79 7.32 8.47
CA THR A 61 -4.85 7.92 7.66
C THR A 61 -4.67 9.39 7.34
N LYS A 62 -3.69 10.05 7.94
CA LYS A 62 -3.53 11.51 7.78
C LYS A 62 -3.41 11.92 6.31
N GLU A 63 -2.47 11.32 5.59
CA GLU A 63 -2.25 11.68 4.18
C GLU A 63 -3.39 11.24 3.28
N LEU A 64 -4.03 10.10 3.60
CA LEU A 64 -5.22 9.65 2.87
C LEU A 64 -6.35 10.67 2.98
N LYS A 65 -6.64 11.12 4.19
CA LYS A 65 -7.71 12.10 4.42
C LYS A 65 -7.42 13.44 3.75
N LEU A 66 -6.16 13.88 3.77
CA LEU A 66 -5.76 15.11 3.09
C LEU A 66 -5.96 14.99 1.57
N SER A 67 -5.57 13.87 0.99
CA SER A 67 -5.75 13.62 -0.44
C SER A 67 -7.22 13.65 -0.82
N LEU A 68 -8.07 12.98 -0.05
CA LEU A 68 -9.51 12.93 -0.32
C LEU A 68 -10.17 14.31 -0.23
N LYS A 69 -9.73 15.16 0.70
CA LYS A 69 -10.23 16.54 0.80
C LYS A 69 -9.92 17.38 -0.42
N LYS A 70 -8.85 17.06 -1.13
CA LYS A 70 -8.42 17.77 -2.33
C LYS A 70 -8.97 17.15 -3.61
N ASP A 71 -9.90 16.23 -3.50
CA ASP A 71 -10.46 15.48 -4.62
C ASP A 71 -9.40 14.69 -5.40
N LEU A 72 -8.34 14.26 -4.71
CA LEU A 72 -7.31 13.40 -5.26
C LEU A 72 -7.68 11.94 -5.00
N ILE A 73 -7.16 11.05 -5.86
CA ILE A 73 -7.45 9.62 -5.76
C ILE A 73 -6.20 8.90 -5.23
N PRO A 74 -6.19 8.45 -3.97
CA PRO A 74 -5.06 7.66 -3.47
C PRO A 74 -5.00 6.32 -4.18
N VAL A 75 -3.84 5.99 -4.72
CA VAL A 75 -3.59 4.69 -5.36
C VAL A 75 -2.60 3.95 -4.48
N ILE A 76 -3.11 2.97 -3.74
CA ILE A 76 -2.38 2.34 -2.64
C ILE A 76 -1.81 1.00 -3.07
N ALA A 77 -0.48 0.87 -3.03
CA ALA A 77 0.18 -0.40 -3.25
C ALA A 77 0.07 -1.25 -1.98
N PRO A 78 -0.15 -2.57 -2.09
CA PRO A 78 -0.31 -3.44 -0.92
C PRO A 78 1.04 -3.86 -0.33
N ILE A 79 1.82 -2.86 0.07
CA ILE A 79 3.15 -3.04 0.65
C ILE A 79 3.18 -2.33 1.99
N GLY A 80 3.43 -3.09 3.06
CA GLY A 80 3.57 -2.55 4.40
C GLY A 80 5.03 -2.50 4.83
N GLN A 81 5.29 -1.86 5.96
CA GLN A 81 6.61 -1.75 6.54
C GLN A 81 6.55 -2.16 8.00
N ASP A 82 7.48 -3.03 8.43
CA ASP A 82 7.56 -3.47 9.82
C ASP A 82 8.39 -2.52 10.67
N ARG A 83 8.57 -2.87 11.95
CA ARG A 83 9.34 -2.05 12.91
C ARG A 83 10.83 -1.94 12.54
N LYS A 84 11.34 -2.92 11.81
CA LYS A 84 12.74 -2.93 11.34
C LYS A 84 12.88 -2.21 10.00
N LYS A 85 11.81 -1.56 9.54
CA LYS A 85 11.74 -0.87 8.25
C LYS A 85 11.89 -1.80 7.06
N GLN A 86 11.59 -3.08 7.25
CA GLN A 86 11.53 -4.06 6.17
C GLN A 86 10.17 -3.97 5.48
N PHE A 87 10.16 -4.01 4.16
CA PHE A 87 8.91 -3.99 3.41
C PHE A 87 8.32 -5.39 3.29
N LEU A 88 7.01 -5.48 3.44
CA LEU A 88 6.29 -6.74 3.42
C LEU A 88 5.16 -6.68 2.39
N ASN A 89 4.99 -7.75 1.65
CA ASN A 89 3.89 -7.90 0.71
C ASN A 89 2.62 -8.30 1.47
N ILE A 90 1.51 -7.63 1.21
CA ILE A 90 0.25 -7.88 1.90
C ILE A 90 -0.83 -8.16 0.87
N ASN A 91 -1.77 -9.03 1.22
CA ASN A 91 -2.92 -9.30 0.36
C ASN A 91 -3.69 -8.00 0.10
N ALA A 92 -3.92 -7.68 -1.18
CA ALA A 92 -4.54 -6.42 -1.57
C ALA A 92 -5.98 -6.29 -1.04
N ASP A 93 -6.74 -7.38 -1.00
CA ASP A 93 -8.10 -7.36 -0.47
C ASP A 93 -8.10 -7.04 1.02
N VAL A 94 -7.11 -7.55 1.77
CA VAL A 94 -6.95 -7.23 3.19
C VAL A 94 -6.64 -5.76 3.36
N VAL A 95 -5.73 -5.21 2.56
CA VAL A 95 -5.40 -3.78 2.60
C VAL A 95 -6.64 -2.93 2.31
N ALA A 96 -7.41 -3.29 1.29
CA ALA A 96 -8.62 -2.55 0.93
C ALA A 96 -9.61 -2.52 2.10
N GLY A 97 -9.84 -3.66 2.75
CA GLY A 97 -10.72 -3.75 3.91
C GLY A 97 -10.23 -2.93 5.10
N GLU A 98 -8.94 -3.00 5.40
CA GLU A 98 -8.34 -2.24 6.50
C GLU A 98 -8.37 -0.73 6.24
N VAL A 99 -8.13 -0.30 5.03
CA VAL A 99 -8.22 1.13 4.66
C VAL A 99 -9.66 1.62 4.81
N ALA A 100 -10.63 0.86 4.30
CA ALA A 100 -12.04 1.22 4.42
C ALA A 100 -12.46 1.33 5.90
N GLN A 101 -12.02 0.42 6.73
CA GLN A 101 -12.33 0.43 8.16
C GLN A 101 -11.67 1.62 8.88
N ALA A 102 -10.45 1.99 8.49
CA ALA A 102 -9.71 3.08 9.12
C ALA A 102 -10.24 4.47 8.74
N LEU A 103 -10.85 4.60 7.58
CA LEU A 103 -11.47 5.83 7.13
C LEU A 103 -12.91 5.92 7.66
#